data_b4fba3bd3f9c1a3dcae479af6f929f69
#
_entry.id   b4fba3bd3f9c1a3dcae479af6f929f69
#
_cell.length_a   1.000
_cell.length_b   1.000
_cell.length_c   1.000
_cell.angle_alpha   90.00
_cell.angle_beta   90.00
_cell.angle_gamma   90.00
#
_symmetry.space_group_name_H-M   'P 1'
#
loop_
_entity.id
_entity.type
_entity.pdbx_description
1 polymer ?
#
loop_
_entity_poly.entity_id
_entity_poly.type
_entity_poly.pdbx_seq_one_letter_code
_entity_poly.pdbx_strand_id
1 'polypeptide(L)'
;MLDRFLDAQRGDYAAALAEVRRGRKTSHWMWYIFPQIAGLGQSSTARYYSIRDLEEAREYYAHPVLGQRLREISGALLSLRGNDPVAVFGGIDSMKLKSSMTLFALAAPDDPIFQQVLDKYYGGQQDALTLRILGV
;
A
#
# COMPACT_ATOMS: atom_id res chain seq x y z
N MET A 1 -13.77 -7.56 9.66
CA MET A 1 -13.72 -7.49 8.21
C MET A 1 -12.99 -6.25 7.76
N LEU A 2 -13.47 -5.57 6.72
CA LEU A 2 -12.74 -4.41 6.17
C LEU A 2 -13.13 -3.06 6.78
N ASP A 3 -14.04 -3.07 7.74
CA ASP A 3 -14.56 -1.81 8.35
C ASP A 3 -13.47 -0.96 8.98
N ARG A 4 -12.44 -1.58 9.55
CA ARG A 4 -11.34 -0.83 10.16
C ARG A 4 -10.65 0.10 9.16
N PHE A 5 -10.54 -0.35 7.91
CA PHE A 5 -9.94 0.48 6.86
C PHE A 5 -10.89 1.61 6.44
N LEU A 6 -12.17 1.31 6.29
CA LEU A 6 -13.17 2.32 5.92
C LEU A 6 -13.24 3.41 6.98
N ASP A 7 -13.26 3.03 8.25
CA ASP A 7 -13.36 3.98 9.36
C ASP A 7 -12.12 4.88 9.40
N ALA A 8 -10.92 4.30 9.29
CA ALA A 8 -9.68 5.08 9.32
C ALA A 8 -9.56 6.00 8.10
N GLN A 9 -9.93 5.53 6.93
CA GLN A 9 -9.79 6.29 5.69
C GLN A 9 -10.81 7.44 5.59
N ARG A 10 -11.94 7.33 6.28
CA ARG A 10 -12.99 8.34 6.19
C ARG A 10 -12.47 9.74 6.50
N GLY A 11 -11.59 9.87 7.49
CA GLY A 11 -11.03 11.15 7.89
C GLY A 11 -9.70 11.49 7.25
N ASP A 12 -9.01 10.52 6.68
CA ASP A 12 -7.60 10.69 6.30
C ASP A 12 -7.29 10.51 4.82
N TYR A 13 -8.17 9.86 4.06
CA TYR A 13 -7.83 9.54 2.67
C TYR A 13 -7.55 10.78 1.82
N ALA A 14 -8.37 11.81 1.94
CA ALA A 14 -8.19 13.04 1.15
C ALA A 14 -6.83 13.68 1.41
N ALA A 15 -6.42 13.73 2.68
CA ALA A 15 -5.11 14.28 3.06
C ALA A 15 -3.98 13.40 2.52
N ALA A 16 -4.12 12.08 2.63
CA ALA A 16 -3.12 11.15 2.12
C ALA A 16 -2.92 11.32 0.61
N LEU A 17 -4.01 11.38 -0.14
CA LEU A 17 -3.94 11.58 -1.59
C LEU A 17 -3.28 12.92 -1.95
N ALA A 18 -3.63 14.00 -1.23
CA ALA A 18 -3.01 15.31 -1.46
C ALA A 18 -1.51 15.28 -1.18
N GLU A 19 -1.09 14.61 -0.09
CA GLU A 19 0.33 14.50 0.24
C GLU A 19 1.10 13.71 -0.82
N VAL A 20 0.54 12.61 -1.30
CA VAL A 20 1.15 11.83 -2.37
C VAL A 20 1.26 12.67 -3.65
N ARG A 21 0.21 13.39 -4.02
CA ARG A 21 0.23 14.25 -5.22
C ARG A 21 1.27 15.36 -5.13
N ARG A 22 1.56 15.85 -3.92
CA ARG A 22 2.65 16.81 -3.71
C ARG A 22 4.03 16.16 -3.74
N GLY A 23 4.09 14.84 -3.69
CA GLY A 23 5.33 14.09 -3.65
C GLY A 23 5.99 14.02 -2.27
N ARG A 24 5.23 14.26 -1.20
CA ARG A 24 5.79 14.22 0.17
C ARG A 24 4.72 13.92 1.21
N LYS A 25 4.89 12.78 1.88
CA LYS A 25 4.05 12.38 3.01
C LYS A 25 4.44 13.18 4.26
N THR A 26 3.45 13.78 4.90
CA THR A 26 3.66 14.62 6.09
C THR A 26 2.86 14.17 7.31
N SER A 27 1.89 13.27 7.16
CA SER A 27 1.10 12.79 8.29
C SER A 27 1.10 11.25 8.37
N HIS A 28 0.44 10.69 9.39
CA HIS A 28 0.59 9.29 9.78
C HIS A 28 -0.62 8.47 9.34
N TRP A 29 -0.57 7.91 8.14
CA TRP A 29 -1.67 7.15 7.58
C TRP A 29 -1.25 5.87 6.86
N MET A 30 0.01 5.51 6.90
CA MET A 30 0.56 4.44 6.05
C MET A 30 -0.13 3.10 6.26
N TRP A 31 -0.43 2.75 7.52
CA TRP A 31 -0.96 1.42 7.88
C TRP A 31 -2.26 1.08 7.17
N TYR A 32 -3.15 2.05 6.96
CA TYR A 32 -4.49 1.80 6.42
C TYR A 32 -4.72 2.39 5.04
N ILE A 33 -3.75 3.10 4.49
CA ILE A 33 -3.82 3.60 3.10
C ILE A 33 -3.08 2.64 2.16
N PHE A 34 -1.93 2.11 2.61
CA PHE A 34 -1.17 1.09 1.89
C PHE A 34 -0.96 -0.11 2.81
N PRO A 35 -2.02 -0.91 3.04
CA PRO A 35 -1.91 -1.98 4.04
C PRO A 35 -0.96 -3.09 3.61
N GLN A 36 -0.36 -3.75 4.61
CA GLN A 36 0.60 -4.82 4.44
C GLN A 36 0.05 -6.15 4.94
N ILE A 37 0.68 -7.25 4.51
CA ILE A 37 0.35 -8.57 5.02
C ILE A 37 0.71 -8.66 6.52
N ALA A 38 -0.08 -9.42 7.29
CA ALA A 38 0.19 -9.67 8.68
C ALA A 38 1.55 -10.36 8.86
N GLY A 39 2.24 -10.02 9.94
CA GLY A 39 3.53 -10.62 10.26
C GLY A 39 4.74 -9.71 10.02
N LEU A 40 4.55 -8.58 9.36
CA LEU A 40 5.66 -7.64 9.09
C LEU A 40 5.82 -6.61 10.20
N GLY A 41 4.72 -6.02 10.68
CA GLY A 41 4.78 -4.99 11.71
C GLY A 41 4.55 -5.58 13.09
N GLN A 42 5.19 -4.97 14.10
CA GLN A 42 5.13 -5.46 15.47
C GLN A 42 4.26 -4.60 16.39
N SER A 43 4.00 -3.33 16.04
CA SER A 43 3.18 -2.44 16.87
C SER A 43 1.73 -2.86 16.86
N SER A 44 0.96 -2.42 17.88
CA SER A 44 -0.47 -2.70 17.93
C SER A 44 -1.20 -2.08 16.74
N THR A 45 -0.79 -0.91 16.29
CA THR A 45 -1.36 -0.24 15.11
C THR A 45 -1.11 -1.06 13.84
N ALA A 46 0.13 -1.52 13.65
CA ALA A 46 0.49 -2.33 12.50
C ALA A 46 -0.31 -3.64 12.47
N ARG A 47 -0.47 -4.28 13.63
CA ARG A 47 -1.26 -5.52 13.73
C ARG A 47 -2.72 -5.29 13.45
N TYR A 48 -3.28 -4.21 13.96
CA TYR A 48 -4.71 -3.91 13.80
C TYR A 48 -5.08 -3.72 12.33
N TYR A 49 -4.22 -3.07 11.56
CA TYR A 49 -4.47 -2.78 10.13
C TYR A 49 -3.82 -3.77 9.18
N SER A 50 -3.24 -4.86 9.69
CA SER A 50 -2.64 -5.86 8.81
C SER A 50 -3.70 -6.62 8.02
N ILE A 51 -3.34 -7.04 6.82
CA ILE A 51 -4.16 -7.91 5.97
C ILE A 51 -3.84 -9.36 6.36
N ARG A 52 -4.85 -10.13 6.69
CA ARG A 52 -4.72 -11.48 7.24
C ARG A 52 -4.05 -12.45 6.28
N ASP A 53 -4.46 -12.42 5.02
CA ASP A 53 -3.99 -13.36 4.00
C ASP A 53 -4.28 -12.81 2.60
N LEU A 54 -3.92 -13.58 1.58
CA LEU A 54 -4.12 -13.17 0.19
C LEU A 54 -5.61 -13.04 -0.15
N GLU A 55 -6.46 -13.86 0.45
CA GLU A 55 -7.89 -13.77 0.24
C GLU A 55 -8.45 -12.44 0.74
N GLU A 56 -8.06 -12.00 1.93
CA GLU A 56 -8.48 -10.69 2.43
C GLU A 56 -7.94 -9.55 1.55
N ALA A 57 -6.72 -9.68 1.03
CA ALA A 57 -6.18 -8.70 0.08
C ALA A 57 -7.05 -8.63 -1.18
N ARG A 58 -7.53 -9.75 -1.68
CA ARG A 58 -8.43 -9.78 -2.82
C ARG A 58 -9.77 -9.14 -2.50
N GLU A 59 -10.30 -9.38 -1.30
CA GLU A 59 -11.53 -8.73 -0.84
C GLU A 59 -11.36 -7.21 -0.75
N TYR A 60 -10.22 -6.76 -0.22
CA TYR A 60 -9.89 -5.34 -0.14
C TYR A 60 -9.87 -4.70 -1.54
N TYR A 61 -9.16 -5.33 -2.47
CA TYR A 61 -9.07 -4.83 -3.84
C TYR A 61 -10.42 -4.80 -4.54
N ALA A 62 -11.26 -5.82 -4.31
CA ALA A 62 -12.59 -5.91 -4.91
C ALA A 62 -13.61 -4.97 -4.28
N HIS A 63 -13.32 -4.43 -3.09
CA HIS A 63 -14.24 -3.51 -2.41
C HIS A 63 -14.38 -2.22 -3.21
N PRO A 64 -15.63 -1.76 -3.47
CA PRO A 64 -15.85 -0.62 -4.38
C PRO A 64 -15.22 0.69 -3.90
N VAL A 65 -15.04 0.87 -2.60
CA VAL A 65 -14.40 2.08 -2.06
C VAL A 65 -12.90 1.84 -1.87
N LEU A 66 -12.53 0.77 -1.16
CA LEU A 66 -11.13 0.53 -0.80
C LEU A 66 -10.26 0.24 -2.02
N GLY A 67 -10.74 -0.60 -2.92
CA GLY A 67 -10.01 -0.93 -4.14
C GLY A 67 -9.83 0.29 -5.04
N GLN A 68 -10.88 1.07 -5.20
CA GLN A 68 -10.82 2.30 -6.00
C GLN A 68 -9.80 3.28 -5.45
N ARG A 69 -9.82 3.50 -4.12
CA ARG A 69 -8.89 4.41 -3.47
C ARG A 69 -7.44 3.94 -3.59
N LEU A 70 -7.21 2.64 -3.42
CA LEU A 70 -5.87 2.08 -3.55
C LEU A 70 -5.33 2.28 -4.96
N ARG A 71 -6.15 2.04 -5.98
CA ARG A 71 -5.76 2.27 -7.37
C ARG A 71 -5.52 3.75 -7.64
N GLU A 72 -6.35 4.62 -7.12
CA GLU A 72 -6.22 6.06 -7.31
C GLU A 72 -4.91 6.59 -6.72
N ILE A 73 -4.61 6.25 -5.47
CA ILE A 73 -3.42 6.76 -4.80
C ILE A 73 -2.14 6.11 -5.38
N SER A 74 -2.22 4.84 -5.79
CA SER A 74 -1.12 4.19 -6.49
C SER A 74 -0.85 4.84 -7.85
N GLY A 75 -1.91 5.21 -8.57
CA GLY A 75 -1.79 5.95 -9.81
C GLY A 75 -1.17 7.33 -9.63
N ALA A 76 -1.48 7.99 -8.51
CA ALA A 76 -0.86 9.27 -8.18
C ALA A 76 0.65 9.13 -8.04
N LEU A 77 1.14 8.03 -7.45
CA LEU A 77 2.57 7.75 -7.37
C LEU A 77 3.22 7.63 -8.76
N LEU A 78 2.50 7.02 -9.70
CA LEU A 78 3.01 6.88 -11.06
C LEU A 78 3.10 8.21 -11.81
N SER A 79 2.32 9.20 -11.40
CA SER A 79 2.32 10.53 -12.02
C SER A 79 3.43 11.44 -11.53
N LEU A 80 4.12 11.08 -10.45
CA LEU A 80 5.23 11.89 -9.93
C LEU A 80 6.45 11.78 -10.85
N ARG A 81 7.25 12.84 -10.89
CA ARG A 81 8.42 12.87 -11.75
C ARG A 81 9.56 12.00 -11.25
N GLY A 82 9.81 12.02 -9.94
CA GLY A 82 10.93 11.28 -9.37
C GLY A 82 10.61 9.80 -9.20
N ASN A 83 11.64 9.06 -8.81
CA ASN A 83 11.53 7.63 -8.56
C ASN A 83 12.16 7.22 -7.23
N ASP A 84 12.32 8.15 -6.30
CA ASP A 84 12.90 7.90 -4.98
C ASP A 84 11.79 7.78 -3.96
N PRO A 85 11.48 6.55 -3.48
CA PRO A 85 10.39 6.37 -2.53
C PRO A 85 10.73 6.97 -1.15
N VAL A 86 12.00 7.10 -0.80
CA VAL A 86 12.41 7.73 0.45
C VAL A 86 12.10 9.21 0.44
N ALA A 87 12.25 9.87 -0.71
CA ALA A 87 11.92 11.30 -0.83
C ALA A 87 10.43 11.55 -0.58
N VAL A 88 9.56 10.60 -0.95
CA VAL A 88 8.11 10.74 -0.77
C VAL A 88 7.69 10.29 0.64
N PHE A 89 8.18 9.15 1.10
CA PHE A 89 7.66 8.47 2.28
C PHE A 89 8.60 8.45 3.48
N GLY A 90 9.89 8.73 3.30
CA GLY A 90 10.89 8.47 4.33
C GLY A 90 11.33 7.00 4.29
N GLY A 91 12.37 6.67 5.06
CA GLY A 91 13.00 5.35 4.98
C GLY A 91 12.08 4.20 5.38
N ILE A 92 11.40 4.34 6.51
CA ILE A 92 10.55 3.26 7.05
C ILE A 92 9.32 3.05 6.16
N ASP A 93 8.60 4.12 5.86
CA ASP A 93 7.36 4.00 5.08
C ASP A 93 7.62 3.61 3.62
N SER A 94 8.80 3.91 3.09
CA SER A 94 9.15 3.46 1.73
C SER A 94 9.23 1.93 1.66
N MET A 95 9.67 1.28 2.74
CA MET A 95 9.68 -0.18 2.82
C MET A 95 8.27 -0.75 2.92
N LYS A 96 7.39 -0.05 3.64
CA LYS A 96 5.98 -0.46 3.76
C LYS A 96 5.26 -0.35 2.41
N LEU A 97 5.57 0.66 1.62
CA LEU A 97 5.00 0.77 0.28
C LEU A 97 5.40 -0.42 -0.59
N LYS A 98 6.67 -0.81 -0.53
CA LYS A 98 7.14 -1.97 -1.30
C LYS A 98 6.39 -3.24 -0.90
N SER A 99 6.19 -3.46 0.40
CA SER A 99 5.44 -4.61 0.91
C SER A 99 4.00 -4.59 0.45
N SER A 100 3.34 -3.43 0.53
CA SER A 100 1.95 -3.28 0.13
C SER A 100 1.77 -3.52 -1.37
N MET A 101 2.61 -2.94 -2.19
CA MET A 101 2.51 -3.11 -3.65
C MET A 101 2.78 -4.57 -4.05
N THR A 102 3.69 -5.25 -3.37
CA THR A 102 3.93 -6.68 -3.58
C THR A 102 2.67 -7.50 -3.27
N LEU A 103 2.05 -7.22 -2.12
CA LEU A 103 0.82 -7.92 -1.71
C LEU A 103 -0.28 -7.77 -2.76
N PHE A 104 -0.54 -6.55 -3.20
CA PHE A 104 -1.64 -6.30 -4.12
C PHE A 104 -1.32 -6.68 -5.57
N ALA A 105 -0.06 -6.68 -5.97
CA ALA A 105 0.34 -7.23 -7.26
C ALA A 105 0.02 -8.72 -7.33
N LEU A 106 0.18 -9.44 -6.21
CA LEU A 106 -0.18 -10.86 -6.14
C LEU A 106 -1.68 -11.08 -5.98
N ALA A 107 -2.35 -10.21 -5.24
CA ALA A 107 -3.80 -10.32 -5.03
C ALA A 107 -4.60 -10.01 -6.30
N ALA A 108 -4.13 -9.08 -7.10
CA ALA A 108 -4.79 -8.61 -8.31
C ALA A 108 -3.82 -8.66 -9.49
N PRO A 109 -3.40 -9.86 -9.93
CA PRO A 109 -2.36 -9.99 -10.96
C PRO A 109 -2.76 -9.44 -12.34
N ASP A 110 -4.06 -9.29 -12.58
CA ASP A 110 -4.55 -8.76 -13.86
C ASP A 110 -4.50 -7.23 -13.92
N ASP A 111 -4.28 -6.56 -12.79
CA ASP A 111 -4.14 -5.11 -12.74
C ASP A 111 -2.66 -4.77 -12.66
N PRO A 112 -2.09 -4.12 -13.69
CA PRO A 112 -0.65 -3.87 -13.73
C PRO A 112 -0.19 -2.74 -12.81
N ILE A 113 -1.12 -1.98 -12.20
CA ILE A 113 -0.79 -0.75 -11.51
C ILE A 113 0.21 -0.95 -10.35
N PHE A 114 0.04 -2.04 -9.58
CA PHE A 114 0.89 -2.27 -8.41
C PHE A 114 2.30 -2.67 -8.82
N GLN A 115 2.43 -3.52 -9.85
CA GLN A 115 3.74 -3.84 -10.39
C GLN A 115 4.40 -2.62 -11.02
N GLN A 116 3.62 -1.75 -11.66
CA GLN A 116 4.16 -0.50 -12.22
C GLN A 116 4.75 0.40 -11.14
N VAL A 117 4.15 0.46 -9.96
CA VAL A 117 4.73 1.20 -8.82
C VAL A 117 6.05 0.56 -8.40
N LEU A 118 6.09 -0.77 -8.30
CA LEU A 118 7.34 -1.49 -8.00
C LEU A 118 8.41 -1.21 -9.05
N ASP A 119 8.04 -1.21 -10.32
CA ASP A 119 8.98 -0.94 -11.41
C ASP A 119 9.57 0.46 -11.29
N LYS A 120 8.72 1.44 -11.01
CA LYS A 120 9.14 2.85 -10.94
C LYS A 120 10.04 3.14 -9.75
N TYR A 121 9.69 2.62 -8.57
CA TYR A 121 10.33 3.02 -7.33
C TYR A 121 11.31 2.01 -6.76
N TYR A 122 11.25 0.76 -7.20
CA TYR A 122 12.05 -0.33 -6.61
C TYR A 122 12.74 -1.20 -7.68
N GLY A 123 12.83 -0.71 -8.91
CA GLY A 123 13.48 -1.46 -9.98
C GLY A 123 12.78 -2.78 -10.30
N GLY A 124 11.49 -2.86 -10.03
CA GLY A 124 10.68 -4.05 -10.29
C GLY A 124 10.78 -5.12 -9.22
N GLN A 125 11.56 -4.89 -8.15
CA GLN A 125 11.73 -5.89 -7.10
C GLN A 125 10.52 -5.96 -6.19
N GLN A 126 10.07 -7.18 -5.90
CA GLN A 126 9.05 -7.45 -4.90
C GLN A 126 9.67 -7.60 -3.52
N ASP A 127 8.88 -7.39 -2.47
CA ASP A 127 9.35 -7.51 -1.09
C ASP A 127 9.52 -8.97 -0.70
N ALA A 128 10.75 -9.36 -0.38
CA ALA A 128 11.09 -10.75 -0.10
C ALA A 128 10.36 -11.32 1.12
N LEU A 129 10.18 -10.51 2.18
CA LEU A 129 9.48 -10.97 3.38
C LEU A 129 8.01 -11.22 3.12
N THR A 130 7.37 -10.35 2.33
CA THR A 130 5.98 -10.53 1.93
C THR A 130 5.79 -11.84 1.16
N LEU A 131 6.68 -12.10 0.20
CA LEU A 131 6.65 -13.34 -0.57
C LEU A 131 6.81 -14.55 0.32
N ARG A 132 7.73 -14.50 1.28
CA ARG A 132 7.97 -15.59 2.22
C ARG A 132 6.73 -15.87 3.08
N ILE A 133 6.11 -14.84 3.62
CA ILE A 133 4.91 -14.99 4.45
C ILE A 133 3.78 -15.59 3.63
N LEU A 134 3.62 -15.18 2.39
CA LEU A 134 2.55 -15.69 1.52
C LEU A 134 2.85 -17.09 0.97
N GLY A 135 4.08 -17.55 1.06
CA GLY A 135 4.46 -18.87 0.57
C GLY A 135 4.61 -18.97 -0.94
N VAL A 136 4.96 -17.88 -1.57
CA VAL A 136 5.11 -17.82 -3.03
C VAL A 136 6.54 -17.53 -3.45
#